data_c55083f1ad54a11de122a3fe843dea84
#
_entry.id   c55083f1ad54a11de122a3fe843dea84
#
_cell.length_a   1.000
_cell.length_b   1.000
_cell.length_c   1.000
_cell.angle_alpha   90.00
_cell.angle_beta   90.00
_cell.angle_gamma   90.00
#
_symmetry.space_group_name_H-M   'P 1'
#
loop_
_entity.id
_entity.type
_entity.pdbx_description
1 polymer ?
#
loop_
_entity_poly.entity_id
_entity_poly.type
_entity_poly.pdbx_seq_one_letter_code
_entity_poly.pdbx_strand_id
1 'polypeptide(L)'
;MALTNSYLQGVYETVQKRNPNEPEFQQAVYEVLESLQPVVEARPELEKNGIMERIVEPERMFMFRVPWVDDEGKVRVNRGFRVQFNSAIGPYKGGLRLHPSVNASVIKFLGFEQCFKNSLTTLPMGGGKGGSDFDPKGKSDAEIMRFCQSFMTELCKHIGQFTDVPAGDIGVGGREIGFMFGQYKRLRNEYTGVLTGKGLSYGGSLARTEATGYGLCYYTKEMLAYKGTSFEGKTVAISGSGNVAIYACQKATQLGAKVVTMSDSNGFIYDPNGINLDVVKDIKEVKRGRIKEYAERVPGSVYTEGQRPWGTKCDIALPCATQNELNEENAKALIANGCKFVAEGANMPSTPEAVAAFQAAGVFFGPAKAANAGGVATSGLEMSQNSLRLSWTFEEVDQRLHDIMVNIFHTCITAAEKYGHKDNLVMGANIGGFEKIADAMLAQGVC
;
A
#
# COMPACT_ATOMS: atom_id res chain seq x y z
N MET A 1 18.87 3.68 -12.73
CA MET A 1 20.30 4.06 -12.58
C MET A 1 21.03 2.88 -11.99
N ALA A 2 22.34 2.73 -12.20
CA ALA A 2 23.09 1.68 -11.52
C ALA A 2 23.55 2.16 -10.13
N LEU A 3 23.66 1.27 -9.16
CA LEU A 3 24.24 1.58 -7.85
C LEU A 3 25.75 1.75 -8.01
N THR A 4 26.24 2.99 -7.98
CA THR A 4 27.65 3.36 -8.26
C THR A 4 28.42 3.82 -7.03
N ASN A 5 27.73 4.27 -5.99
CA ASN A 5 28.33 4.69 -4.72
C ASN A 5 28.92 3.48 -3.99
N SER A 6 30.22 3.51 -3.70
CA SER A 6 30.99 2.38 -3.13
C SER A 6 30.51 1.99 -1.71
N TYR A 7 30.10 2.95 -0.90
CA TYR A 7 29.58 2.68 0.43
C TYR A 7 28.24 1.89 0.34
N LEU A 8 27.33 2.36 -0.49
CA LEU A 8 26.04 1.69 -0.69
C LEU A 8 26.21 0.31 -1.36
N GLN A 9 27.18 0.13 -2.24
CA GLN A 9 27.53 -1.19 -2.78
C GLN A 9 27.96 -2.16 -1.67
N GLY A 10 28.81 -1.72 -0.74
CA GLY A 10 29.24 -2.52 0.40
C GLY A 10 28.09 -2.90 1.33
N VAL A 11 27.16 -1.97 1.56
CA VAL A 11 25.92 -2.25 2.31
C VAL A 11 25.09 -3.33 1.59
N TYR A 12 24.86 -3.16 0.29
CA TYR A 12 24.09 -4.12 -0.51
C TYR A 12 24.73 -5.52 -0.56
N GLU A 13 26.05 -5.61 -0.76
CA GLU A 13 26.78 -6.90 -0.68
C GLU A 13 26.59 -7.59 0.67
N THR A 14 26.56 -6.80 1.75
CA THR A 14 26.31 -7.34 3.10
C THR A 14 24.90 -7.90 3.20
N VAL A 15 23.89 -7.20 2.64
CA VAL A 15 22.52 -7.68 2.59
C VAL A 15 22.43 -9.00 1.81
N GLN A 16 23.07 -9.09 0.65
CA GLN A 16 23.08 -10.32 -0.15
C GLN A 16 23.73 -11.50 0.59
N LYS A 17 24.86 -11.29 1.26
CA LYS A 17 25.57 -12.32 2.03
C LYS A 17 24.73 -12.82 3.22
N ARG A 18 24.00 -11.94 3.89
CA ARG A 18 23.16 -12.30 5.06
C ARG A 18 21.83 -12.94 4.66
N ASN A 19 21.33 -12.67 3.47
CA ASN A 19 19.99 -13.09 3.02
C ASN A 19 20.06 -13.84 1.65
N PRO A 20 20.85 -14.92 1.50
CA PRO A 20 21.15 -15.52 0.20
C PRO A 20 19.92 -16.11 -0.52
N ASN A 21 18.83 -16.42 0.20
CA ASN A 21 17.61 -17.03 -0.32
C ASN A 21 16.39 -16.09 -0.24
N GLU A 22 16.62 -14.78 -0.28
CA GLU A 22 15.57 -13.77 -0.12
C GLU A 22 15.58 -12.77 -1.27
N PRO A 23 15.28 -13.20 -2.51
CA PRO A 23 15.42 -12.36 -3.70
C PRO A 23 14.50 -11.14 -3.69
N GLU A 24 13.27 -11.25 -3.16
CA GLU A 24 12.34 -10.12 -3.09
C GLU A 24 12.86 -9.04 -2.14
N PHE A 25 13.44 -9.44 -1.03
CA PHE A 25 14.03 -8.49 -0.08
C PHE A 25 15.29 -7.84 -0.65
N GLN A 26 16.19 -8.61 -1.29
CA GLN A 26 17.38 -8.06 -1.93
C GLN A 26 17.03 -7.03 -3.02
N GLN A 27 16.02 -7.33 -3.85
CA GLN A 27 15.56 -6.42 -4.89
C GLN A 27 15.03 -5.10 -4.30
N ALA A 28 14.16 -5.16 -3.30
CA ALA A 28 13.60 -3.98 -2.66
C ALA A 28 14.69 -3.08 -2.03
N VAL A 29 15.69 -3.70 -1.38
CA VAL A 29 16.82 -2.96 -0.83
C VAL A 29 17.62 -2.30 -1.95
N TYR A 30 17.93 -3.00 -3.05
CA TYR A 30 18.65 -2.44 -4.18
C TYR A 30 17.98 -1.19 -4.73
N GLU A 31 16.68 -1.27 -5.02
CA GLU A 31 15.89 -0.17 -5.59
C GLU A 31 15.86 1.08 -4.68
N VAL A 32 15.79 0.88 -3.37
CA VAL A 32 15.83 1.98 -2.42
C VAL A 32 17.24 2.57 -2.33
N LEU A 33 18.29 1.75 -2.19
CA LEU A 33 19.67 2.22 -2.11
C LEU A 33 20.09 2.99 -3.37
N GLU A 34 19.66 2.52 -4.54
CA GLU A 34 19.88 3.23 -5.82
C GLU A 34 19.30 4.65 -5.78
N SER A 35 18.10 4.82 -5.23
CA SER A 35 17.43 6.12 -5.07
C SER A 35 18.12 7.04 -4.04
N LEU A 36 18.83 6.46 -3.07
CA LEU A 36 19.44 7.21 -1.95
C LEU A 36 20.88 7.67 -2.22
N GLN A 37 21.48 7.32 -3.36
CA GLN A 37 22.85 7.72 -3.70
C GLN A 37 23.09 9.24 -3.52
N PRO A 38 22.27 10.14 -4.10
CA PRO A 38 22.53 11.58 -3.97
C PRO A 38 22.35 12.07 -2.53
N VAL A 39 21.56 11.39 -1.71
CA VAL A 39 21.37 11.73 -0.30
C VAL A 39 22.62 11.40 0.51
N VAL A 40 23.16 10.20 0.32
CA VAL A 40 24.37 9.74 1.03
C VAL A 40 25.58 10.58 0.65
N GLU A 41 25.71 10.96 -0.62
CA GLU A 41 26.78 11.85 -1.10
C GLU A 41 26.71 13.26 -0.48
N ALA A 42 25.50 13.75 -0.26
CA ALA A 42 25.27 15.07 0.36
C ALA A 42 25.35 15.05 1.89
N ARG A 43 25.27 13.86 2.53
CA ARG A 43 25.12 13.70 3.99
C ARG A 43 26.10 12.66 4.54
N PRO A 44 27.41 13.01 4.68
CA PRO A 44 28.45 12.06 5.13
C PRO A 44 28.24 11.54 6.57
N GLU A 45 27.43 12.23 7.37
CA GLU A 45 27.06 11.75 8.71
C GLU A 45 26.23 10.46 8.67
N LEU A 46 25.57 10.13 7.57
CA LEU A 46 24.82 8.89 7.41
C LEU A 46 25.75 7.68 7.42
N GLU A 47 26.83 7.73 6.67
CA GLU A 47 27.87 6.68 6.66
C GLU A 47 28.57 6.59 8.03
N LYS A 48 29.00 7.74 8.57
CA LYS A 48 29.68 7.80 9.88
C LYS A 48 28.89 7.15 11.01
N ASN A 49 27.56 7.22 10.96
CA ASN A 49 26.67 6.67 12.00
C ASN A 49 26.03 5.32 11.61
N GLY A 50 26.46 4.70 10.51
CA GLY A 50 25.97 3.39 10.06
C GLY A 50 24.47 3.37 9.79
N ILE A 51 23.92 4.48 9.28
CA ILE A 51 22.46 4.59 9.06
C ILE A 51 22.01 3.62 7.99
N MET A 52 22.78 3.46 6.91
CA MET A 52 22.39 2.58 5.82
C MET A 52 22.42 1.11 6.20
N GLU A 53 23.43 0.69 6.97
CA GLU A 53 23.54 -0.66 7.51
C GLU A 53 22.36 -1.00 8.45
N ARG A 54 21.93 -0.02 9.26
CA ARG A 54 20.85 -0.19 10.22
C ARG A 54 19.47 -0.17 9.58
N ILE A 55 19.25 0.66 8.56
CA ILE A 55 17.94 0.79 7.94
C ILE A 55 17.59 -0.39 7.03
N VAL A 56 18.59 -1.14 6.53
CA VAL A 56 18.38 -2.35 5.73
C VAL A 56 18.31 -3.63 6.55
N GLU A 57 18.54 -3.55 7.86
CA GLU A 57 18.44 -4.68 8.80
C GLU A 57 17.21 -4.50 9.69
N PRO A 58 16.26 -5.47 9.76
CA PRO A 58 15.11 -5.35 10.64
C PRO A 58 15.53 -5.40 12.12
N GLU A 59 14.88 -4.60 12.96
CA GLU A 59 15.13 -4.62 14.40
C GLU A 59 14.80 -5.98 15.02
N ARG A 60 13.71 -6.62 14.56
CA ARG A 60 13.28 -7.96 15.02
C ARG A 60 12.49 -8.70 13.97
N MET A 61 12.62 -10.01 13.96
CA MET A 61 11.76 -10.90 13.16
C MET A 61 11.36 -12.11 13.98
N PHE A 62 10.06 -12.39 14.00
CA PHE A 62 9.48 -13.55 14.67
C PHE A 62 8.93 -14.52 13.65
N MET A 63 9.24 -15.80 13.82
CA MET A 63 8.62 -16.90 13.11
C MET A 63 8.08 -17.89 14.13
N PHE A 64 6.83 -18.32 13.97
CA PHE A 64 6.16 -19.20 14.90
C PHE A 64 5.24 -20.20 14.20
N ARG A 65 4.99 -21.30 14.88
CA ARG A 65 4.08 -22.35 14.42
C ARG A 65 2.64 -21.96 14.76
N VAL A 66 1.74 -22.17 13.78
CA VAL A 66 0.29 -21.93 13.92
C VAL A 66 -0.46 -23.24 13.69
N PRO A 67 -0.71 -24.05 14.76
CA PRO A 67 -1.53 -25.25 14.67
C PRO A 67 -3.01 -24.90 14.78
N TRP A 68 -3.85 -25.49 13.94
CA TRP A 68 -5.31 -25.30 13.98
C TRP A 68 -6.02 -26.56 13.49
N VAL A 69 -7.33 -26.68 13.75
CA VAL A 69 -8.11 -27.85 13.37
C VAL A 69 -9.12 -27.43 12.29
N ASP A 70 -9.16 -28.18 11.18
CA ASP A 70 -10.15 -27.96 10.12
C ASP A 70 -11.54 -28.49 10.50
N ASP A 71 -12.52 -28.32 9.61
CA ASP A 71 -13.90 -28.74 9.86
C ASP A 71 -14.07 -30.27 9.87
N GLU A 72 -13.07 -31.01 9.33
CA GLU A 72 -13.02 -32.48 9.37
C GLU A 72 -12.36 -33.00 10.66
N GLY A 73 -11.93 -32.13 11.56
CA GLY A 73 -11.25 -32.48 12.80
C GLY A 73 -9.75 -32.79 12.63
N LYS A 74 -9.16 -32.53 11.45
CA LYS A 74 -7.75 -32.78 11.16
C LYS A 74 -6.89 -31.59 11.61
N VAL A 75 -5.79 -31.90 12.28
CA VAL A 75 -4.79 -30.90 12.67
C VAL A 75 -4.03 -30.42 11.43
N ARG A 76 -3.99 -29.09 11.26
CA ARG A 76 -3.22 -28.39 10.24
C ARG A 76 -2.16 -27.52 10.92
N VAL A 77 -1.06 -27.29 10.22
CA VAL A 77 0.05 -26.48 10.73
C VAL A 77 0.51 -25.51 9.64
N ASN A 78 0.50 -24.23 9.98
CA ASN A 78 1.04 -23.16 9.16
C ASN A 78 2.20 -22.45 9.87
N ARG A 79 2.93 -21.61 9.14
CA ARG A 79 3.95 -20.71 9.68
C ARG A 79 3.39 -19.31 9.81
N GLY A 80 3.58 -18.71 10.97
CA GLY A 80 3.31 -17.30 11.21
C GLY A 80 4.60 -16.48 11.22
N PHE A 81 4.52 -15.25 10.73
CA PHE A 81 5.63 -14.32 10.66
C PHE A 81 5.22 -12.92 11.14
N ARG A 82 6.13 -12.21 11.82
CA ARG A 82 6.06 -10.78 12.06
C ARG A 82 7.45 -10.19 11.99
N VAL A 83 7.67 -9.21 11.12
CA VAL A 83 8.86 -8.37 11.13
C VAL A 83 8.51 -7.02 11.77
N GLN A 84 9.29 -6.63 12.73
CA GLN A 84 9.36 -5.31 13.35
C GLN A 84 10.59 -4.64 12.77
N PHE A 85 10.38 -3.85 11.69
CA PHE A 85 11.49 -3.48 10.83
C PHE A 85 12.24 -2.26 11.35
N ASN A 86 11.53 -1.17 11.63
CA ASN A 86 12.13 0.06 12.15
C ASN A 86 11.13 0.84 13.00
N SER A 87 11.52 1.24 14.20
CA SER A 87 10.68 1.96 15.17
C SER A 87 11.10 3.41 15.41
N ALA A 88 12.07 3.94 14.67
CA ALA A 88 12.64 5.27 14.92
C ALA A 88 11.59 6.40 14.92
N ILE A 89 10.50 6.27 14.18
CA ILE A 89 9.46 7.30 14.07
C ILE A 89 8.13 6.92 14.73
N GLY A 90 8.04 5.80 15.41
CA GLY A 90 6.84 5.36 16.13
C GLY A 90 6.68 3.84 16.21
N PRO A 91 5.58 3.35 16.81
CA PRO A 91 5.30 1.92 16.89
C PRO A 91 5.34 1.26 15.51
N TYR A 92 5.80 0.01 15.45
CA TYR A 92 5.77 -0.73 14.18
C TYR A 92 4.35 -0.81 13.65
N LYS A 93 4.17 -0.56 12.37
CA LYS A 93 2.85 -0.54 11.72
C LYS A 93 2.91 -1.20 10.37
N GLY A 94 1.99 -2.12 10.11
CA GLY A 94 1.83 -2.74 8.81
C GLY A 94 0.93 -3.96 8.84
N GLY A 95 0.43 -4.35 7.65
CA GLY A 95 -0.59 -5.37 7.48
C GLY A 95 -0.13 -6.79 7.80
N LEU A 96 -1.12 -7.66 7.99
CA LEU A 96 -0.97 -9.12 8.04
C LEU A 96 -1.49 -9.69 6.72
N ARG A 97 -0.69 -10.53 6.05
CA ARG A 97 -1.06 -11.19 4.80
C ARG A 97 -1.31 -12.67 5.04
N LEU A 98 -2.45 -13.17 4.60
CA LEU A 98 -2.77 -14.60 4.59
C LEU A 98 -2.82 -15.08 3.13
N HIS A 99 -1.73 -15.73 2.70
CA HIS A 99 -1.59 -16.22 1.33
C HIS A 99 -0.50 -17.31 1.27
N PRO A 100 -0.65 -18.35 0.44
CA PRO A 100 0.33 -19.43 0.32
C PRO A 100 1.76 -18.99 -0.05
N SER A 101 1.92 -17.84 -0.70
CA SER A 101 3.23 -17.30 -1.07
C SER A 101 3.99 -16.61 0.08
N VAL A 102 3.39 -16.49 1.26
CA VAL A 102 4.02 -15.82 2.40
C VAL A 102 5.21 -16.63 2.92
N ASN A 103 6.37 -15.98 2.95
CA ASN A 103 7.61 -16.51 3.49
C ASN A 103 8.44 -15.36 4.13
N ALA A 104 9.60 -15.67 4.67
CA ALA A 104 10.46 -14.69 5.33
C ALA A 104 10.88 -13.53 4.42
N SER A 105 11.29 -13.82 3.17
CA SER A 105 11.71 -12.83 2.19
C SER A 105 10.59 -11.84 1.87
N VAL A 106 9.38 -12.37 1.58
CA VAL A 106 8.19 -11.56 1.30
C VAL A 106 7.85 -10.65 2.48
N ILE A 107 7.89 -11.16 3.70
CA ILE A 107 7.57 -10.36 4.90
C ILE A 107 8.65 -9.30 5.18
N LYS A 108 9.93 -9.61 5.00
CA LYS A 108 11.01 -8.61 5.14
C LYS A 108 10.93 -7.52 4.09
N PHE A 109 10.76 -7.88 2.82
CA PHE A 109 10.59 -6.90 1.74
C PHE A 109 9.44 -5.95 2.01
N LEU A 110 8.26 -6.49 2.33
CA LEU A 110 7.08 -5.68 2.62
C LEU A 110 7.22 -4.81 3.88
N GLY A 111 7.94 -5.31 4.89
CA GLY A 111 8.24 -4.55 6.11
C GLY A 111 9.20 -3.38 5.86
N PHE A 112 10.22 -3.60 5.05
CA PHE A 112 11.16 -2.58 4.62
C PHE A 112 10.46 -1.44 3.85
N GLU A 113 9.71 -1.78 2.82
CA GLU A 113 8.91 -0.82 2.04
C GLU A 113 7.90 -0.05 2.92
N GLN A 114 7.34 -0.73 3.91
CA GLN A 114 6.37 -0.12 4.83
C GLN A 114 6.97 1.01 5.67
N CYS A 115 8.27 0.96 6.00
CA CYS A 115 8.96 2.03 6.73
C CYS A 115 8.85 3.36 5.98
N PHE A 116 9.19 3.37 4.70
CA PHE A 116 9.16 4.58 3.86
C PHE A 116 7.75 5.09 3.62
N LYS A 117 6.82 4.17 3.35
CA LYS A 117 5.41 4.49 3.16
C LYS A 117 4.79 5.14 4.39
N ASN A 118 5.04 4.60 5.57
CA ASN A 118 4.54 5.15 6.83
C ASN A 118 5.16 6.52 7.14
N SER A 119 6.45 6.66 6.89
CA SER A 119 7.18 7.91 7.07
C SER A 119 6.58 9.07 6.27
N LEU A 120 6.19 8.82 5.01
CA LEU A 120 5.56 9.83 4.16
C LEU A 120 4.24 10.37 4.74
N THR A 121 3.50 9.58 5.51
CA THR A 121 2.24 10.04 6.12
C THR A 121 2.43 11.11 7.18
N THR A 122 3.65 11.35 7.64
CA THR A 122 4.03 12.21 8.78
C THR A 122 3.50 11.75 10.13
N LEU A 123 2.63 10.74 10.18
CA LEU A 123 2.12 10.18 11.42
C LEU A 123 3.21 9.37 12.17
N PRO A 124 3.13 9.26 13.51
CA PRO A 124 4.13 8.55 14.31
C PRO A 124 3.95 7.03 14.19
N MET A 125 4.41 6.47 13.08
CA MET A 125 4.32 5.05 12.78
C MET A 125 5.62 4.56 12.17
N GLY A 126 6.26 3.58 12.82
CA GLY A 126 7.36 2.82 12.27
C GLY A 126 6.91 1.81 11.22
N GLY A 127 7.81 0.93 10.79
CA GLY A 127 7.53 -0.09 9.78
C GLY A 127 7.48 -1.50 10.35
N GLY A 128 6.48 -2.25 9.95
CA GLY A 128 6.35 -3.67 10.26
C GLY A 128 5.48 -4.39 9.25
N LYS A 129 5.59 -5.71 9.21
CA LYS A 129 4.77 -6.57 8.35
C LYS A 129 4.66 -7.95 8.97
N GLY A 130 3.57 -8.66 8.66
CA GLY A 130 3.40 -10.03 9.11
C GLY A 130 2.49 -10.82 8.21
N GLY A 131 2.24 -12.06 8.59
CA GLY A 131 1.34 -12.93 7.86
C GLY A 131 1.62 -14.40 8.07
N SER A 132 0.99 -15.22 7.23
CA SER A 132 1.12 -16.66 7.24
C SER A 132 0.93 -17.23 5.83
N ASP A 133 1.51 -18.41 5.59
CA ASP A 133 1.29 -19.24 4.41
C ASP A 133 -0.11 -19.91 4.37
N PHE A 134 -0.99 -19.54 5.29
CA PHE A 134 -2.39 -19.98 5.32
C PHE A 134 -3.17 -19.39 4.14
N ASP A 135 -3.93 -20.25 3.44
CA ASP A 135 -4.85 -19.83 2.37
C ASP A 135 -6.30 -19.78 2.90
N PRO A 136 -6.89 -18.58 3.04
CA PRO A 136 -8.27 -18.43 3.51
C PRO A 136 -9.31 -18.81 2.44
N LYS A 137 -8.91 -18.99 1.16
CA LYS A 137 -9.86 -19.31 0.09
C LYS A 137 -10.46 -20.68 0.30
N GLY A 138 -11.79 -20.75 0.21
CA GLY A 138 -12.54 -22.00 0.37
C GLY A 138 -12.62 -22.53 1.79
N LYS A 139 -12.14 -21.77 2.79
CA LYS A 139 -12.28 -22.10 4.21
C LYS A 139 -13.57 -21.55 4.78
N SER A 140 -14.15 -22.29 5.73
CA SER A 140 -15.32 -21.83 6.50
C SER A 140 -14.93 -20.69 7.44
N ASP A 141 -15.92 -19.90 7.87
CA ASP A 141 -15.70 -18.86 8.88
C ASP A 141 -15.18 -19.46 10.20
N ALA A 142 -15.61 -20.68 10.54
CA ALA A 142 -15.16 -21.39 11.73
C ALA A 142 -13.68 -21.81 11.62
N GLU A 143 -13.22 -22.29 10.46
CA GLU A 143 -11.83 -22.60 10.20
C GLU A 143 -10.95 -21.34 10.28
N ILE A 144 -11.38 -20.25 9.62
CA ILE A 144 -10.67 -18.98 9.64
C ILE A 144 -10.59 -18.41 11.06
N MET A 145 -11.67 -18.51 11.84
CA MET A 145 -11.66 -18.08 13.24
C MET A 145 -10.65 -18.89 14.07
N ARG A 146 -10.66 -20.23 13.96
CA ARG A 146 -9.69 -21.09 14.68
C ARG A 146 -8.25 -20.76 14.29
N PHE A 147 -7.99 -20.59 12.99
CA PHE A 147 -6.68 -20.14 12.51
C PHE A 147 -6.27 -18.79 13.12
N CYS A 148 -7.12 -17.77 13.02
CA CYS A 148 -6.86 -16.43 13.55
C CYS A 148 -6.60 -16.44 15.06
N GLN A 149 -7.34 -17.25 15.81
CA GLN A 149 -7.14 -17.40 17.25
C GLN A 149 -5.80 -18.05 17.58
N SER A 150 -5.41 -19.11 16.86
CA SER A 150 -4.11 -19.75 17.04
C SER A 150 -2.95 -18.81 16.64
N PHE A 151 -3.07 -18.12 15.50
CA PHE A 151 -2.09 -17.14 15.05
C PHE A 151 -1.90 -16.01 16.08
N MET A 152 -2.99 -15.46 16.61
CA MET A 152 -2.94 -14.38 17.60
C MET A 152 -2.39 -14.86 18.96
N THR A 153 -2.56 -16.13 19.31
CA THR A 153 -2.01 -16.70 20.56
C THR A 153 -0.49 -16.55 20.64
N GLU A 154 0.20 -16.67 19.52
CA GLU A 154 1.64 -16.39 19.46
C GLU A 154 1.94 -14.90 19.22
N LEU A 155 1.25 -14.28 18.27
CA LEU A 155 1.52 -12.90 17.90
C LEU A 155 1.29 -11.90 19.05
N CYS A 156 0.30 -12.13 19.92
CA CYS A 156 -0.03 -11.21 21.03
C CYS A 156 1.13 -10.97 22.02
N LYS A 157 2.14 -11.83 22.03
CA LYS A 157 3.34 -11.68 22.85
C LYS A 157 4.26 -10.55 22.38
N HIS A 158 4.11 -10.12 21.14
CA HIS A 158 5.02 -9.22 20.43
C HIS A 158 4.38 -7.89 19.99
N ILE A 159 3.07 -7.76 20.11
CA ILE A 159 2.31 -6.60 19.62
C ILE A 159 1.57 -5.87 20.75
N GLY A 160 1.16 -4.66 20.48
CA GLY A 160 0.40 -3.82 21.41
C GLY A 160 0.25 -2.39 20.89
N GLN A 161 -0.66 -1.64 21.48
CA GLN A 161 -0.99 -0.27 21.06
C GLN A 161 0.24 0.66 20.91
N PHE A 162 1.23 0.51 21.79
CA PHE A 162 2.42 1.37 21.84
C PHE A 162 3.69 0.70 21.29
N THR A 163 3.60 -0.54 20.87
CA THR A 163 4.76 -1.32 20.39
C THR A 163 4.64 -1.64 18.92
N ASP A 164 3.56 -2.31 18.55
CA ASP A 164 3.35 -2.82 17.19
C ASP A 164 1.85 -2.99 16.92
N VAL A 165 1.35 -2.31 15.89
CA VAL A 165 -0.07 -2.27 15.54
C VAL A 165 -0.29 -2.86 14.15
N PRO A 166 -0.60 -4.17 14.04
CA PRO A 166 -0.92 -4.79 12.77
C PRO A 166 -2.23 -4.28 12.15
N ALA A 167 -2.41 -4.54 10.86
CA ALA A 167 -3.59 -4.17 10.08
C ALA A 167 -3.96 -5.29 9.10
N GLY A 168 -5.01 -5.08 8.31
CA GLY A 168 -5.34 -5.96 7.19
C GLY A 168 -4.41 -5.79 6.00
N ASP A 169 -4.32 -6.84 5.20
CA ASP A 169 -3.66 -6.93 3.89
C ASP A 169 -4.33 -8.06 3.08
N ILE A 170 -3.70 -8.61 2.04
CA ILE A 170 -4.25 -9.73 1.26
C ILE A 170 -4.68 -10.88 2.19
N GLY A 171 -5.92 -11.32 2.04
CA GLY A 171 -6.50 -12.41 2.84
C GLY A 171 -6.90 -12.02 4.27
N VAL A 172 -6.78 -10.75 4.66
CA VAL A 172 -7.15 -10.23 5.98
C VAL A 172 -8.02 -9.00 5.84
N GLY A 173 -9.31 -9.17 6.06
CA GLY A 173 -10.31 -8.10 6.11
C GLY A 173 -10.83 -7.87 7.53
N GLY A 174 -11.97 -7.16 7.61
CA GLY A 174 -12.60 -6.85 8.90
C GLY A 174 -13.00 -8.09 9.72
N ARG A 175 -13.35 -9.20 9.05
CA ARG A 175 -13.66 -10.49 9.70
C ARG A 175 -12.45 -11.04 10.44
N GLU A 176 -11.33 -11.18 9.76
CA GLU A 176 -10.08 -11.70 10.32
C GLU A 176 -9.54 -10.78 11.43
N ILE A 177 -9.58 -9.48 11.21
CA ILE A 177 -9.23 -8.48 12.24
C ILE A 177 -10.12 -8.64 13.47
N GLY A 178 -11.42 -8.86 13.28
CA GLY A 178 -12.35 -9.11 14.38
C GLY A 178 -11.99 -10.35 15.20
N PHE A 179 -11.73 -11.49 14.53
CA PHE A 179 -11.32 -12.72 15.21
C PHE A 179 -9.98 -12.57 15.96
N MET A 180 -9.00 -11.88 15.33
CA MET A 180 -7.72 -11.61 15.96
C MET A 180 -7.84 -10.65 17.16
N PHE A 181 -8.65 -9.59 17.05
CA PHE A 181 -8.87 -8.64 18.14
C PHE A 181 -9.59 -9.30 19.33
N GLY A 182 -10.60 -10.12 19.07
CA GLY A 182 -11.30 -10.89 20.11
C GLY A 182 -10.34 -11.80 20.89
N GLN A 183 -9.44 -12.49 20.20
CA GLN A 183 -8.45 -13.35 20.82
C GLN A 183 -7.39 -12.57 21.59
N TYR A 184 -6.89 -11.45 21.03
CA TYR A 184 -5.96 -10.56 21.73
C TYR A 184 -6.54 -10.07 23.05
N LYS A 185 -7.76 -9.52 23.00
CA LYS A 185 -8.47 -9.04 24.19
C LYS A 185 -8.63 -10.13 25.25
N ARG A 186 -8.96 -11.34 24.83
CA ARG A 186 -9.09 -12.49 25.74
C ARG A 186 -7.78 -12.88 26.42
N LEU A 187 -6.67 -12.91 25.67
CA LEU A 187 -5.37 -13.32 26.19
C LEU A 187 -4.68 -12.27 27.04
N ARG A 188 -4.79 -11.00 26.63
CA ARG A 188 -4.13 -9.89 27.33
C ARG A 188 -4.97 -9.28 28.44
N ASN A 189 -6.30 -9.56 28.47
CA ASN A 189 -7.27 -8.92 29.35
C ASN A 189 -7.23 -7.39 29.24
N GLU A 190 -7.03 -6.87 28.04
CA GLU A 190 -6.89 -5.46 27.72
C GLU A 190 -7.81 -5.08 26.56
N TYR A 191 -8.41 -3.90 26.62
CA TYR A 191 -9.11 -3.28 25.49
C TYR A 191 -8.32 -2.06 25.03
N THR A 192 -7.47 -2.24 24.01
CA THR A 192 -6.51 -1.24 23.54
C THR A 192 -6.68 -0.95 22.05
N GLY A 193 -5.94 0.04 21.56
CA GLY A 193 -5.85 0.38 20.14
C GLY A 193 -4.95 -0.54 19.31
N VAL A 194 -4.72 -1.77 19.75
CA VAL A 194 -4.03 -2.79 18.95
C VAL A 194 -4.88 -3.19 17.75
N LEU A 195 -4.26 -3.46 16.63
CA LEU A 195 -4.88 -3.71 15.32
C LEU A 195 -5.65 -2.49 14.76
N THR A 196 -5.59 -2.30 13.46
CA THR A 196 -6.44 -1.35 12.72
C THR A 196 -7.22 -2.05 11.62
N GLY A 197 -8.27 -1.41 11.12
CA GLY A 197 -9.28 -2.04 10.27
C GLY A 197 -10.34 -2.77 11.08
N LYS A 198 -10.52 -2.38 12.35
CA LYS A 198 -11.57 -2.87 13.23
C LYS A 198 -12.97 -2.44 12.75
N GLY A 199 -13.97 -3.18 13.14
CA GLY A 199 -15.36 -2.76 12.96
C GLY A 199 -15.70 -1.49 13.76
N LEU A 200 -16.65 -0.69 13.28
CA LEU A 200 -17.06 0.55 13.93
C LEU A 200 -17.58 0.34 15.35
N SER A 201 -18.17 -0.82 15.64
CA SER A 201 -18.69 -1.17 16.97
C SER A 201 -17.60 -1.42 18.02
N TYR A 202 -16.32 -1.54 17.62
CA TYR A 202 -15.23 -1.84 18.54
C TYR A 202 -13.93 -1.11 18.21
N GLY A 203 -14.02 0.16 17.83
CA GLY A 203 -12.88 1.06 17.71
C GLY A 203 -12.36 1.28 16.29
N GLY A 204 -13.10 0.87 15.27
CA GLY A 204 -12.81 1.17 13.87
C GLY A 204 -13.04 2.63 13.51
N SER A 205 -12.45 3.10 12.42
CA SER A 205 -12.60 4.45 11.89
C SER A 205 -13.55 4.49 10.70
N LEU A 206 -14.36 5.52 10.61
CA LEU A 206 -15.05 5.91 9.39
C LEU A 206 -14.04 6.24 8.27
N ALA A 207 -14.50 6.30 7.04
CA ALA A 207 -13.71 6.55 5.83
C ALA A 207 -12.56 5.54 5.56
N ARG A 208 -12.44 4.45 6.35
CA ARG A 208 -11.35 3.48 6.16
C ARG A 208 -11.47 2.69 4.85
N THR A 209 -12.70 2.36 4.45
CA THR A 209 -12.97 1.62 3.21
C THR A 209 -12.65 2.46 1.98
N GLU A 210 -12.97 3.75 2.03
CA GLU A 210 -12.77 4.75 0.99
C GLU A 210 -11.31 5.19 0.87
N ALA A 211 -10.58 5.12 1.96
CA ALA A 211 -9.33 5.84 2.20
C ALA A 211 -8.26 5.67 1.11
N THR A 212 -8.08 4.46 0.57
CA THR A 212 -7.04 4.24 -0.46
C THR A 212 -7.44 4.89 -1.78
N GLY A 213 -8.70 4.71 -2.22
CA GLY A 213 -9.21 5.31 -3.46
C GLY A 213 -9.32 6.83 -3.36
N TYR A 214 -9.81 7.35 -2.25
CA TYR A 214 -9.89 8.80 -1.99
C TYR A 214 -8.51 9.42 -1.91
N GLY A 215 -7.60 8.82 -1.15
CA GLY A 215 -6.23 9.27 -1.03
C GLY A 215 -5.48 9.30 -2.36
N LEU A 216 -5.67 8.28 -3.20
CA LEU A 216 -5.14 8.24 -4.56
C LEU A 216 -5.60 9.46 -5.37
N CYS A 217 -6.88 9.81 -5.30
CA CYS A 217 -7.42 10.96 -6.01
C CYS A 217 -6.93 12.29 -5.43
N TYR A 218 -6.75 12.41 -4.12
CA TYR A 218 -6.18 13.61 -3.51
C TYR A 218 -4.72 13.80 -3.92
N TYR A 219 -3.91 12.74 -3.90
CA TYR A 219 -2.54 12.78 -4.40
C TYR A 219 -2.48 13.15 -5.89
N THR A 220 -3.32 12.53 -6.72
CA THR A 220 -3.41 12.82 -8.16
C THR A 220 -3.87 14.26 -8.40
N LYS A 221 -4.76 14.82 -7.58
CA LYS A 221 -5.19 16.21 -7.65
C LYS A 221 -4.00 17.16 -7.49
N GLU A 222 -3.10 16.88 -6.54
CA GLU A 222 -1.88 17.68 -6.35
C GLU A 222 -0.91 17.52 -7.54
N MET A 223 -0.78 16.31 -8.09
CA MET A 223 -0.01 16.09 -9.32
C MET A 223 -0.52 16.94 -10.48
N LEU A 224 -1.85 17.00 -10.65
CA LEU A 224 -2.50 17.80 -11.69
C LEU A 224 -2.30 19.31 -11.44
N ALA A 225 -2.52 19.76 -10.21
CA ALA A 225 -2.34 21.16 -9.82
C ALA A 225 -0.91 21.65 -10.04
N TYR A 226 0.08 20.82 -9.69
CA TYR A 226 1.50 21.11 -9.94
C TYR A 226 1.82 21.31 -11.43
N LYS A 227 1.10 20.63 -12.31
CA LYS A 227 1.20 20.80 -13.78
C LYS A 227 0.19 21.80 -14.35
N GLY A 228 -0.48 22.60 -13.51
CA GLY A 228 -1.39 23.67 -13.93
C GLY A 228 -2.73 23.19 -14.51
N THR A 229 -3.20 22.00 -14.12
CA THR A 229 -4.48 21.42 -14.57
C THR A 229 -5.27 20.84 -13.40
N SER A 230 -6.42 20.23 -13.67
CA SER A 230 -7.28 19.62 -12.65
C SER A 230 -7.96 18.36 -13.21
N PHE A 231 -8.74 17.67 -12.39
CA PHE A 231 -9.60 16.56 -12.82
C PHE A 231 -10.77 17.02 -13.73
N GLU A 232 -11.18 18.28 -13.62
CA GLU A 232 -12.34 18.80 -14.36
C GLU A 232 -12.23 18.55 -15.85
N GLY A 233 -13.22 17.88 -16.42
CA GLY A 233 -13.29 17.52 -17.84
C GLY A 233 -12.28 16.48 -18.32
N LYS A 234 -11.45 15.89 -17.45
CA LYS A 234 -10.48 14.85 -17.83
C LYS A 234 -11.12 13.49 -17.96
N THR A 235 -10.60 12.71 -18.89
CA THR A 235 -10.96 11.29 -19.04
C THR A 235 -10.01 10.43 -18.24
N VAL A 236 -10.56 9.54 -17.40
CA VAL A 236 -9.80 8.68 -16.50
C VAL A 236 -10.04 7.21 -16.82
N ALA A 237 -8.96 6.44 -16.98
CA ALA A 237 -9.01 4.99 -17.07
C ALA A 237 -8.59 4.38 -15.71
N ILE A 238 -9.44 3.53 -15.15
CA ILE A 238 -9.20 2.79 -13.90
C ILE A 238 -9.21 1.30 -14.20
N SER A 239 -8.26 0.55 -13.62
CA SER A 239 -8.32 -0.91 -13.55
C SER A 239 -8.85 -1.38 -12.20
N GLY A 240 -9.34 -2.61 -12.16
CA GLY A 240 -9.94 -3.18 -10.95
C GLY A 240 -11.43 -2.83 -10.79
N SER A 241 -12.04 -3.49 -9.82
CA SER A 241 -13.43 -3.28 -9.38
C SER A 241 -13.60 -3.63 -7.89
N GLY A 242 -12.49 -3.64 -7.15
CA GLY A 242 -12.48 -3.73 -5.68
C GLY A 242 -12.55 -2.36 -5.03
N ASN A 243 -12.38 -2.30 -3.71
CA ASN A 243 -12.51 -1.07 -2.91
C ASN A 243 -11.69 0.09 -3.49
N VAL A 244 -10.41 -0.11 -3.81
CA VAL A 244 -9.56 0.97 -4.32
C VAL A 244 -10.13 1.57 -5.60
N ALA A 245 -10.51 0.71 -6.55
CA ALA A 245 -11.05 1.15 -7.84
C ALA A 245 -12.42 1.83 -7.71
N ILE A 246 -13.32 1.26 -6.90
CA ILE A 246 -14.67 1.81 -6.66
C ILE A 246 -14.58 3.22 -6.07
N TYR A 247 -13.78 3.39 -5.03
CA TYR A 247 -13.66 4.68 -4.35
C TYR A 247 -12.76 5.68 -5.08
N ALA A 248 -11.80 5.22 -5.89
CA ALA A 248 -11.11 6.09 -6.83
C ALA A 248 -12.07 6.60 -7.93
N CYS A 249 -12.91 5.73 -8.48
CA CYS A 249 -13.96 6.13 -9.44
C CYS A 249 -14.92 7.16 -8.83
N GLN A 250 -15.40 6.91 -7.61
CA GLN A 250 -16.28 7.83 -6.89
C GLN A 250 -15.65 9.22 -6.70
N LYS A 251 -14.44 9.27 -6.18
CA LYS A 251 -13.77 10.54 -5.86
C LYS A 251 -13.33 11.27 -7.13
N ALA A 252 -12.80 10.59 -8.14
CA ALA A 252 -12.44 11.22 -9.41
C ALA A 252 -13.65 11.84 -10.09
N THR A 253 -14.80 11.16 -10.07
CA THR A 253 -16.08 11.70 -10.60
C THR A 253 -16.53 12.92 -9.79
N GLN A 254 -16.45 12.89 -8.46
CA GLN A 254 -16.75 14.05 -7.62
C GLN A 254 -15.84 15.25 -7.89
N LEU A 255 -14.61 15.02 -8.34
CA LEU A 255 -13.64 16.06 -8.71
C LEU A 255 -13.79 16.54 -10.16
N GLY A 256 -14.87 16.12 -10.87
CA GLY A 256 -15.22 16.59 -12.22
C GLY A 256 -14.64 15.75 -13.37
N ALA A 257 -14.02 14.62 -13.10
CA ALA A 257 -13.52 13.74 -14.15
C ALA A 257 -14.60 12.78 -14.68
N LYS A 258 -14.38 12.32 -15.91
CA LYS A 258 -15.16 11.23 -16.50
C LYS A 258 -14.36 9.93 -16.46
N VAL A 259 -14.73 9.03 -15.55
CA VAL A 259 -14.12 7.70 -15.45
C VAL A 259 -14.79 6.80 -16.50
N VAL A 260 -14.02 6.22 -17.42
CA VAL A 260 -14.55 5.49 -18.57
C VAL A 260 -14.29 3.98 -18.54
N THR A 261 -13.44 3.50 -17.64
CA THR A 261 -13.14 2.06 -17.54
C THR A 261 -13.12 1.57 -16.12
N MET A 262 -13.51 0.31 -15.91
CA MET A 262 -13.19 -0.52 -14.76
C MET A 262 -12.95 -1.95 -15.22
N SER A 263 -12.27 -2.79 -14.43
CA SER A 263 -11.92 -4.15 -14.84
C SER A 263 -12.01 -5.16 -13.70
N ASP A 264 -12.02 -6.44 -14.06
CA ASP A 264 -11.70 -7.54 -13.14
C ASP A 264 -10.69 -8.51 -13.80
N SER A 265 -10.51 -9.71 -13.20
CA SER A 265 -9.57 -10.69 -13.74
C SER A 265 -9.91 -11.23 -15.13
N ASN A 266 -11.16 -11.08 -15.57
CA ASN A 266 -11.66 -11.65 -16.81
C ASN A 266 -11.67 -10.65 -17.97
N GLY A 267 -11.66 -9.34 -17.70
CA GLY A 267 -11.69 -8.31 -18.73
C GLY A 267 -12.04 -6.93 -18.18
N PHE A 268 -12.38 -6.01 -19.06
CA PHE A 268 -12.72 -4.65 -18.67
C PHE A 268 -14.00 -4.14 -19.36
N ILE A 269 -14.64 -3.18 -18.71
CA ILE A 269 -15.75 -2.41 -19.27
C ILE A 269 -15.26 -1.04 -19.73
N TYR A 270 -15.80 -0.59 -20.85
CA TYR A 270 -15.65 0.77 -21.35
C TYR A 270 -17.03 1.41 -21.50
N ASP A 271 -17.22 2.58 -20.87
CA ASP A 271 -18.41 3.38 -20.99
C ASP A 271 -18.03 4.82 -21.41
N PRO A 272 -18.31 5.22 -22.65
CA PRO A 272 -17.96 6.55 -23.14
C PRO A 272 -18.71 7.68 -22.43
N ASN A 273 -19.83 7.37 -21.79
CA ASN A 273 -20.64 8.34 -21.04
C ASN A 273 -20.17 8.53 -19.60
N GLY A 274 -19.27 7.67 -19.13
CA GLY A 274 -18.79 7.58 -17.76
C GLY A 274 -19.43 6.44 -16.98
N ILE A 275 -18.63 5.80 -16.15
CA ILE A 275 -19.04 4.64 -15.36
C ILE A 275 -20.21 4.98 -14.41
N ASN A 276 -21.30 4.24 -14.52
CA ASN A 276 -22.38 4.26 -13.53
C ASN A 276 -21.95 3.44 -12.31
N LEU A 277 -21.50 4.14 -11.27
CA LEU A 277 -20.91 3.51 -10.10
C LEU A 277 -21.93 2.72 -9.27
N ASP A 278 -23.19 3.09 -9.26
CA ASP A 278 -24.23 2.38 -8.51
C ASP A 278 -24.45 0.97 -9.09
N VAL A 279 -24.40 0.85 -10.42
CA VAL A 279 -24.45 -0.46 -11.09
C VAL A 279 -23.21 -1.30 -10.73
N VAL A 280 -22.03 -0.69 -10.72
CA VAL A 280 -20.79 -1.41 -10.32
C VAL A 280 -20.87 -1.89 -8.86
N LYS A 281 -21.30 -1.02 -7.94
CA LYS A 281 -21.47 -1.39 -6.52
C LYS A 281 -22.48 -2.52 -6.35
N ASP A 282 -23.64 -2.47 -7.01
CA ASP A 282 -24.61 -3.56 -6.94
C ASP A 282 -24.01 -4.89 -7.43
N ILE A 283 -23.28 -4.87 -8.56
CA ILE A 283 -22.62 -6.07 -9.08
C ILE A 283 -21.55 -6.60 -8.13
N LYS A 284 -20.66 -5.73 -7.62
CA LYS A 284 -19.43 -6.14 -6.91
C LYS A 284 -19.63 -6.32 -5.41
N GLU A 285 -20.37 -5.41 -4.77
CA GLU A 285 -20.51 -5.41 -3.31
C GLU A 285 -21.75 -6.20 -2.86
N VAL A 286 -22.86 -6.12 -3.61
CA VAL A 286 -24.12 -6.80 -3.24
C VAL A 286 -24.15 -8.21 -3.81
N LYS A 287 -24.02 -8.35 -5.14
CA LYS A 287 -24.17 -9.65 -5.85
C LYS A 287 -22.89 -10.46 -5.91
N ARG A 288 -21.71 -9.83 -5.65
CA ARG A 288 -20.38 -10.44 -5.80
C ARG A 288 -20.16 -11.05 -7.19
N GLY A 289 -20.79 -10.45 -8.21
CA GLY A 289 -20.75 -10.83 -9.60
C GLY A 289 -19.49 -10.38 -10.35
N ARG A 290 -19.50 -10.59 -11.67
CA ARG A 290 -18.41 -10.20 -12.57
C ARG A 290 -18.72 -8.87 -13.25
N ILE A 291 -17.66 -8.08 -13.53
CA ILE A 291 -17.82 -6.75 -14.12
C ILE A 291 -18.49 -6.79 -15.51
N LYS A 292 -18.44 -7.92 -16.22
CA LYS A 292 -19.11 -8.10 -17.52
C LYS A 292 -20.61 -7.83 -17.47
N GLU A 293 -21.26 -8.09 -16.33
CA GLU A 293 -22.70 -7.85 -16.13
C GLU A 293 -23.08 -6.36 -16.29
N TYR A 294 -22.10 -5.46 -16.15
CA TYR A 294 -22.30 -4.03 -16.38
C TYR A 294 -22.75 -3.74 -17.81
N ALA A 295 -22.10 -4.34 -18.81
CA ALA A 295 -22.44 -4.11 -20.21
C ALA A 295 -23.84 -4.66 -20.61
N GLU A 296 -24.34 -5.66 -19.85
CA GLU A 296 -25.70 -6.18 -20.02
C GLU A 296 -26.75 -5.21 -19.44
N ARG A 297 -26.37 -4.36 -18.49
CA ARG A 297 -27.26 -3.48 -17.73
C ARG A 297 -27.20 -2.02 -18.14
N VAL A 298 -26.10 -1.58 -18.78
CA VAL A 298 -25.88 -0.19 -19.18
C VAL A 298 -25.73 -0.10 -20.69
N PRO A 299 -26.78 0.34 -21.41
CA PRO A 299 -26.73 0.47 -22.86
C PRO A 299 -25.64 1.44 -23.33
N GLY A 300 -24.91 1.07 -24.38
CA GLY A 300 -23.82 1.88 -24.94
C GLY A 300 -22.46 1.62 -24.33
N SER A 301 -22.38 0.85 -23.23
CA SER A 301 -21.13 0.36 -22.70
C SER A 301 -20.70 -0.94 -23.41
N VAL A 302 -19.40 -1.23 -23.37
CA VAL A 302 -18.78 -2.40 -24.00
C VAL A 302 -17.97 -3.17 -22.99
N TYR A 303 -18.10 -4.50 -23.01
CA TYR A 303 -17.18 -5.40 -22.27
C TYR A 303 -16.18 -6.04 -23.23
N THR A 304 -14.91 -6.03 -22.85
CA THR A 304 -13.83 -6.69 -23.61
C THR A 304 -13.18 -7.77 -22.73
N GLU A 305 -13.37 -9.01 -23.15
CA GLU A 305 -12.87 -10.17 -22.43
C GLU A 305 -11.34 -10.35 -22.62
N GLY A 306 -10.66 -10.81 -21.59
CA GLY A 306 -9.23 -11.17 -21.63
C GLY A 306 -8.27 -10.00 -21.77
N GLN A 307 -8.74 -8.75 -21.79
CA GLN A 307 -7.91 -7.57 -21.98
C GLN A 307 -7.88 -6.66 -20.75
N ARG A 308 -6.86 -5.81 -20.68
CA ARG A 308 -6.71 -4.72 -19.71
C ARG A 308 -7.16 -3.39 -20.34
N PRO A 309 -7.55 -2.37 -19.54
CA PRO A 309 -8.11 -1.12 -20.07
C PRO A 309 -7.07 -0.18 -20.68
N TRP A 310 -5.80 -0.54 -20.70
CA TRP A 310 -4.69 0.37 -21.01
C TRP A 310 -4.58 0.79 -22.48
N GLY A 311 -5.32 0.16 -23.37
CA GLY A 311 -5.52 0.61 -24.75
C GLY A 311 -6.55 1.74 -24.91
N THR A 312 -7.27 2.11 -23.85
CA THR A 312 -8.30 3.16 -23.88
C THR A 312 -7.67 4.55 -23.86
N LYS A 313 -8.16 5.46 -24.69
CA LYS A 313 -7.74 6.86 -24.68
C LYS A 313 -8.16 7.52 -23.37
N CYS A 314 -7.19 8.10 -22.64
CA CYS A 314 -7.45 8.81 -21.40
C CYS A 314 -6.36 9.87 -21.14
N ASP A 315 -6.67 10.84 -20.27
CA ASP A 315 -5.71 11.84 -19.77
C ASP A 315 -4.94 11.30 -18.55
N ILE A 316 -5.64 10.50 -17.73
CA ILE A 316 -5.14 10.00 -16.44
C ILE A 316 -5.40 8.48 -16.38
N ALA A 317 -4.40 7.71 -15.97
CA ALA A 317 -4.53 6.28 -15.69
C ALA A 317 -4.30 6.00 -14.20
N LEU A 318 -5.24 5.28 -13.58
CA LEU A 318 -5.18 4.88 -12.18
C LEU A 318 -5.21 3.34 -12.07
N PRO A 319 -4.05 2.66 -12.07
CA PRO A 319 -4.00 1.22 -11.90
C PRO A 319 -4.33 0.83 -10.46
N CYS A 320 -5.51 0.20 -10.27
CA CYS A 320 -6.11 -0.11 -8.97
C CYS A 320 -6.42 -1.60 -8.76
N ALA A 321 -5.93 -2.50 -9.64
CA ALA A 321 -6.26 -3.91 -9.55
C ALA A 321 -5.19 -4.73 -8.80
N THR A 322 -4.13 -5.13 -9.48
CA THR A 322 -3.16 -6.10 -8.95
C THR A 322 -1.71 -5.73 -9.29
N GLN A 323 -0.78 -6.36 -8.57
CA GLN A 323 0.65 -6.25 -8.84
C GLN A 323 0.97 -6.67 -10.28
N ASN A 324 1.89 -5.94 -10.94
CA ASN A 324 2.39 -6.20 -12.30
C ASN A 324 1.30 -6.29 -13.38
N GLU A 325 0.19 -5.60 -13.19
CA GLU A 325 -0.89 -5.56 -14.18
C GLU A 325 -0.60 -4.67 -15.39
N LEU A 326 0.34 -3.75 -15.27
CA LEU A 326 0.72 -2.77 -16.28
C LEU A 326 2.19 -2.97 -16.67
N ASN A 327 2.40 -3.60 -17.82
CA ASN A 327 3.73 -3.86 -18.37
C ASN A 327 4.18 -2.76 -19.36
N GLU A 328 5.38 -2.91 -19.94
CA GLU A 328 5.95 -1.93 -20.88
C GLU A 328 5.04 -1.69 -22.11
N GLU A 329 4.42 -2.74 -22.65
CA GLU A 329 3.53 -2.61 -23.81
C GLU A 329 2.29 -1.78 -23.46
N ASN A 330 1.72 -2.03 -22.29
CA ASN A 330 0.59 -1.25 -21.76
C ASN A 330 0.97 0.22 -21.55
N ALA A 331 2.17 0.48 -21.02
CA ALA A 331 2.69 1.84 -20.84
C ALA A 331 2.84 2.55 -22.19
N LYS A 332 3.41 1.89 -23.18
CA LYS A 332 3.52 2.43 -24.57
C LYS A 332 2.15 2.73 -25.18
N ALA A 333 1.15 1.87 -24.96
CA ALA A 333 -0.22 2.11 -25.43
C ALA A 333 -0.84 3.34 -24.77
N LEU A 334 -0.72 3.51 -23.46
CA LEU A 334 -1.18 4.69 -22.72
C LEU A 334 -0.50 5.98 -23.24
N ILE A 335 0.83 5.94 -23.43
CA ILE A 335 1.60 7.07 -23.96
C ILE A 335 1.11 7.46 -25.37
N ALA A 336 0.97 6.47 -26.26
CA ALA A 336 0.48 6.68 -27.61
C ALA A 336 -0.95 7.25 -27.67
N ASN A 337 -1.78 6.89 -26.70
CA ASN A 337 -3.15 7.38 -26.55
C ASN A 337 -3.25 8.74 -25.84
N GLY A 338 -2.11 9.36 -25.48
CA GLY A 338 -2.06 10.72 -24.96
C GLY A 338 -2.18 10.82 -23.42
N CYS A 339 -2.08 9.73 -22.69
CA CYS A 339 -2.05 9.75 -21.23
C CYS A 339 -0.87 10.58 -20.72
N LYS A 340 -1.15 11.52 -19.81
CA LYS A 340 -0.15 12.44 -19.24
C LYS A 340 0.15 12.19 -17.76
N PHE A 341 -0.76 11.52 -17.07
CA PHE A 341 -0.67 11.28 -15.64
C PHE A 341 -0.97 9.82 -15.32
N VAL A 342 -0.11 9.20 -14.56
CA VAL A 342 -0.32 7.87 -14.01
C VAL A 342 -0.12 7.93 -12.50
N ALA A 343 -1.05 7.41 -11.70
CA ALA A 343 -0.88 7.31 -10.25
C ALA A 343 -1.35 5.94 -9.76
N GLU A 344 -0.51 5.26 -9.02
CA GLU A 344 -0.69 3.87 -8.64
C GLU A 344 -1.58 3.70 -7.40
N GLY A 345 -2.77 3.11 -7.59
CA GLY A 345 -3.69 2.76 -6.51
C GLY A 345 -3.43 1.38 -5.90
N ALA A 346 -3.05 0.41 -6.71
CA ALA A 346 -2.63 -0.91 -6.23
C ALA A 346 -1.18 -0.89 -5.71
N ASN A 347 -0.74 -1.97 -5.07
CA ASN A 347 0.67 -2.12 -4.69
C ASN A 347 1.47 -2.64 -5.90
N MET A 348 2.47 -1.87 -6.34
CA MET A 348 3.36 -2.17 -7.47
C MET A 348 2.60 -2.67 -8.73
N PRO A 349 1.61 -1.94 -9.24
CA PRO A 349 0.85 -2.38 -10.41
C PRO A 349 1.64 -2.28 -11.71
N SER A 350 2.61 -1.35 -11.80
CA SER A 350 3.47 -1.17 -12.98
C SER A 350 4.78 -1.93 -12.82
N THR A 351 5.24 -2.57 -13.91
CA THR A 351 6.58 -3.18 -13.93
C THR A 351 7.66 -2.10 -14.02
N PRO A 352 8.92 -2.37 -13.61
CA PRO A 352 10.02 -1.41 -13.72
C PRO A 352 10.20 -0.85 -15.14
N GLU A 353 10.00 -1.69 -16.16
CA GLU A 353 10.11 -1.29 -17.58
C GLU A 353 8.98 -0.31 -17.96
N ALA A 354 7.77 -0.53 -17.43
CA ALA A 354 6.64 0.39 -17.62
C ALA A 354 6.91 1.75 -16.98
N VAL A 355 7.43 1.76 -15.75
CA VAL A 355 7.81 3.00 -15.05
C VAL A 355 8.88 3.77 -15.83
N ALA A 356 9.93 3.06 -16.32
CA ALA A 356 10.97 3.66 -17.13
C ALA A 356 10.40 4.26 -18.44
N ALA A 357 9.48 3.56 -19.10
CA ALA A 357 8.81 4.06 -20.31
C ALA A 357 7.99 5.33 -20.03
N PHE A 358 7.23 5.40 -18.94
CA PHE A 358 6.51 6.60 -18.54
C PHE A 358 7.44 7.78 -18.28
N GLN A 359 8.51 7.57 -17.52
CA GLN A 359 9.50 8.61 -17.22
C GLN A 359 10.18 9.13 -18.49
N ALA A 360 10.61 8.24 -19.39
CA ALA A 360 11.24 8.60 -20.66
C ALA A 360 10.31 9.40 -21.58
N ALA A 361 9.01 9.14 -21.54
CA ALA A 361 8.00 9.87 -22.32
C ALA A 361 7.50 11.17 -21.65
N GLY A 362 7.98 11.51 -20.45
CA GLY A 362 7.55 12.68 -19.70
C GLY A 362 6.14 12.58 -19.13
N VAL A 363 5.62 11.36 -18.96
CA VAL A 363 4.38 11.12 -18.22
C VAL A 363 4.65 11.35 -16.74
N PHE A 364 3.82 12.15 -16.08
CA PHE A 364 3.99 12.44 -14.66
C PHE A 364 3.47 11.28 -13.85
N PHE A 365 4.40 10.55 -13.21
CA PHE A 365 4.14 9.26 -12.59
C PHE A 365 4.18 9.33 -11.07
N GLY A 366 3.07 8.95 -10.42
CA GLY A 366 2.90 8.87 -8.96
C GLY A 366 3.06 7.43 -8.47
N PRO A 367 4.15 7.10 -7.74
CA PRO A 367 4.45 5.73 -7.30
C PRO A 367 3.51 5.27 -6.18
N ALA A 368 3.26 3.96 -6.12
CA ALA A 368 2.32 3.33 -5.18
C ALA A 368 2.57 3.71 -3.71
N LYS A 369 3.84 3.71 -3.25
CA LYS A 369 4.14 4.00 -1.85
C LYS A 369 3.70 5.40 -1.39
N ALA A 370 3.59 6.36 -2.33
CA ALA A 370 3.06 7.69 -2.07
C ALA A 370 1.57 7.78 -2.41
N ALA A 371 1.19 7.42 -3.64
CA ALA A 371 -0.16 7.64 -4.16
C ALA A 371 -1.23 6.80 -3.44
N ASN A 372 -0.92 5.57 -3.01
CA ASN A 372 -1.88 4.70 -2.30
C ASN A 372 -1.75 4.73 -0.77
N ALA A 373 -1.02 5.68 -0.21
CA ALA A 373 -0.78 5.77 1.24
C ALA A 373 -2.05 6.10 2.06
N GLY A 374 -3.16 6.46 1.41
CA GLY A 374 -4.42 6.80 2.08
C GLY A 374 -4.91 5.73 3.06
N GLY A 375 -4.79 4.45 2.69
CA GLY A 375 -5.19 3.35 3.56
C GLY A 375 -4.39 3.27 4.87
N VAL A 376 -3.07 3.43 4.82
CA VAL A 376 -2.24 3.43 6.02
C VAL A 376 -2.35 4.76 6.78
N ALA A 377 -2.55 5.88 6.11
CA ALA A 377 -2.83 7.16 6.74
C ALA A 377 -4.08 7.07 7.62
N THR A 378 -5.20 6.57 7.07
CA THR A 378 -6.43 6.37 7.85
C THR A 378 -6.28 5.34 8.96
N SER A 379 -5.43 4.31 8.77
CA SER A 379 -5.07 3.41 9.88
C SER A 379 -4.35 4.14 11.01
N GLY A 380 -3.47 5.08 10.71
CA GLY A 380 -2.84 5.95 11.72
C GLY A 380 -3.84 6.88 12.42
N LEU A 381 -4.83 7.39 11.67
CA LEU A 381 -5.94 8.17 12.25
C LEU A 381 -6.83 7.30 13.16
N GLU A 382 -7.06 6.02 12.81
CA GLU A 382 -7.73 5.06 13.70
C GLU A 382 -6.96 4.86 15.01
N MET A 383 -5.62 4.73 14.92
CA MET A 383 -4.76 4.65 16.12
C MET A 383 -4.92 5.90 17.00
N SER A 384 -4.94 7.09 16.40
CA SER A 384 -5.14 8.36 17.12
C SER A 384 -6.49 8.41 17.82
N GLN A 385 -7.58 8.04 17.14
CA GLN A 385 -8.93 7.96 17.71
C GLN A 385 -8.97 6.96 18.87
N ASN A 386 -8.34 5.79 18.73
CA ASN A 386 -8.27 4.79 19.78
C ASN A 386 -7.49 5.29 21.02
N SER A 387 -6.40 6.02 20.83
CA SER A 387 -5.62 6.59 21.93
C SER A 387 -6.38 7.68 22.66
N LEU A 388 -7.16 8.48 21.95
CA LEU A 388 -8.04 9.51 22.52
C LEU A 388 -9.31 8.94 23.12
N ARG A 389 -9.69 7.70 22.80
CA ARG A 389 -10.99 7.07 23.11
C ARG A 389 -12.19 7.86 22.54
N LEU A 390 -11.98 8.46 21.36
CA LEU A 390 -12.98 9.23 20.63
C LEU A 390 -13.17 8.65 19.23
N SER A 391 -14.33 8.91 18.64
CA SER A 391 -14.60 8.64 17.23
C SER A 391 -14.80 9.98 16.52
N TRP A 392 -14.17 10.13 15.37
CA TRP A 392 -14.35 11.29 14.49
C TRP A 392 -15.44 11.03 13.46
N THR A 393 -16.06 12.09 12.96
CA THR A 393 -17.01 11.99 11.84
C THR A 393 -16.30 11.59 10.55
N PHE A 394 -17.08 11.21 9.54
CA PHE A 394 -16.54 10.89 8.22
C PHE A 394 -15.78 12.08 7.65
N GLU A 395 -16.34 13.28 7.76
CA GLU A 395 -15.79 14.53 7.25
C GLU A 395 -14.47 14.89 7.94
N GLU A 396 -14.39 14.70 9.27
CA GLU A 396 -13.14 14.93 10.01
C GLU A 396 -12.02 13.99 9.57
N VAL A 397 -12.33 12.72 9.35
CA VAL A 397 -11.35 11.73 8.88
C VAL A 397 -10.96 12.03 7.44
N ASP A 398 -11.92 12.31 6.55
CA ASP A 398 -11.67 12.62 5.13
C ASP A 398 -10.83 13.88 4.96
N GLN A 399 -11.10 14.95 5.75
CA GLN A 399 -10.29 16.18 5.72
C GLN A 399 -8.85 15.92 6.16
N ARG A 400 -8.64 15.15 7.24
CA ARG A 400 -7.29 14.78 7.70
C ARG A 400 -6.57 13.91 6.67
N LEU A 401 -7.29 12.97 6.03
CA LEU A 401 -6.77 12.17 4.95
C LEU A 401 -6.33 13.04 3.77
N HIS A 402 -7.16 13.99 3.36
CA HIS A 402 -6.83 14.95 2.31
C HIS A 402 -5.52 15.69 2.63
N ASP A 403 -5.42 16.29 3.82
CA ASP A 403 -4.25 17.05 4.24
C ASP A 403 -2.98 16.19 4.27
N ILE A 404 -3.09 14.94 4.73
CA ILE A 404 -1.96 13.99 4.70
C ILE A 404 -1.53 13.71 3.26
N MET A 405 -2.46 13.45 2.34
CA MET A 405 -2.11 13.14 0.95
C MET A 405 -1.49 14.35 0.22
N VAL A 406 -1.95 15.55 0.50
CA VAL A 406 -1.33 16.81 0.04
C VAL A 406 0.12 16.89 0.55
N ASN A 407 0.34 16.67 1.83
CA ASN A 407 1.68 16.69 2.43
C ASN A 407 2.61 15.61 1.85
N ILE A 408 2.08 14.42 1.57
CA ILE A 408 2.86 13.36 0.90
C ILE A 408 3.35 13.82 -0.47
N PHE A 409 2.47 14.42 -1.28
CA PHE A 409 2.86 14.93 -2.60
C PHE A 409 3.97 15.99 -2.48
N HIS A 410 3.78 16.99 -1.61
CA HIS A 410 4.77 18.05 -1.41
C HIS A 410 6.09 17.52 -0.86
N THR A 411 6.08 16.54 0.03
CA THR A 411 7.29 15.88 0.51
C THR A 411 8.04 15.20 -0.64
N CYS A 412 7.32 14.46 -1.49
CA CYS A 412 7.93 13.76 -2.63
C CYS A 412 8.53 14.74 -3.65
N ILE A 413 7.79 15.78 -4.05
CA ILE A 413 8.28 16.71 -5.08
C ILE A 413 9.46 17.55 -4.55
N THR A 414 9.39 18.02 -3.30
CA THR A 414 10.46 18.81 -2.67
C THR A 414 11.73 17.97 -2.51
N ALA A 415 11.61 16.71 -2.08
CA ALA A 415 12.74 15.80 -1.97
C ALA A 415 13.39 15.53 -3.33
N ALA A 416 12.58 15.29 -4.37
CA ALA A 416 13.08 15.10 -5.72
C ALA A 416 13.83 16.34 -6.24
N GLU A 417 13.28 17.52 -6.07
CA GLU A 417 13.91 18.79 -6.49
C GLU A 417 15.20 19.08 -5.73
N LYS A 418 15.22 18.88 -4.41
CA LYS A 418 16.38 19.10 -3.53
C LYS A 418 17.61 18.31 -3.99
N TYR A 419 17.40 17.11 -4.50
CA TYR A 419 18.48 16.22 -4.94
C TYR A 419 18.65 16.15 -6.47
N GLY A 420 18.13 17.14 -7.22
CA GLY A 420 18.37 17.28 -8.65
C GLY A 420 17.53 16.38 -9.56
N HIS A 421 16.49 15.73 -9.04
CA HIS A 421 15.59 14.82 -9.76
C HIS A 421 14.20 15.43 -9.96
N LYS A 422 14.14 16.67 -10.42
CA LYS A 422 12.87 17.37 -10.65
C LYS A 422 11.87 16.49 -11.41
N ASP A 423 10.62 16.52 -10.97
CA ASP A 423 9.50 15.75 -11.54
C ASP A 423 9.59 14.21 -11.36
N ASN A 424 10.62 13.69 -10.70
CA ASN A 424 10.74 12.25 -10.42
C ASN A 424 10.18 11.90 -9.04
N LEU A 425 8.85 11.65 -8.99
CA LEU A 425 8.18 11.31 -7.73
C LEU A 425 8.57 9.94 -7.18
N VAL A 426 9.14 9.03 -7.99
CA VAL A 426 9.67 7.74 -7.51
C VAL A 426 10.88 7.98 -6.60
N MET A 427 11.85 8.77 -7.10
CA MET A 427 12.99 9.22 -6.30
C MET A 427 12.53 10.02 -5.08
N GLY A 428 11.61 10.96 -5.28
CA GLY A 428 11.09 11.80 -4.22
C GLY A 428 10.40 11.02 -3.09
N ALA A 429 9.66 9.98 -3.40
CA ALA A 429 9.00 9.14 -2.40
C ALA A 429 10.02 8.31 -1.58
N ASN A 430 11.04 7.75 -2.23
CA ASN A 430 12.09 7.02 -1.53
C ASN A 430 12.92 7.96 -0.63
N ILE A 431 13.35 9.10 -1.16
CA ILE A 431 14.17 10.08 -0.44
C ILE A 431 13.37 10.72 0.70
N GLY A 432 12.17 11.24 0.43
CA GLY A 432 11.36 11.89 1.45
C GLY A 432 10.94 10.96 2.58
N GLY A 433 10.62 9.70 2.25
CA GLY A 433 10.37 8.67 3.26
C GLY A 433 11.62 8.35 4.10
N PHE A 434 12.80 8.29 3.47
CA PHE A 434 14.07 8.00 4.13
C PHE A 434 14.52 9.13 5.06
N GLU A 435 14.51 10.39 4.62
CA GLU A 435 15.11 11.51 5.37
C GLU A 435 14.54 11.60 6.80
N LYS A 436 13.23 11.51 6.95
CA LYS A 436 12.59 11.56 8.28
C LYS A 436 13.04 10.42 9.19
N ILE A 437 13.17 9.20 8.66
CA ILE A 437 13.64 8.03 9.44
C ILE A 437 15.10 8.23 9.82
N ALA A 438 15.95 8.63 8.88
CA ALA A 438 17.37 8.85 9.09
C ALA A 438 17.63 9.93 10.15
N ASP A 439 16.90 11.05 10.09
CA ASP A 439 17.02 12.12 11.08
C ASP A 439 16.60 11.65 12.48
N ALA A 440 15.55 10.86 12.59
CA ALA A 440 15.14 10.26 13.85
C ALA A 440 16.20 9.28 14.39
N MET A 441 16.77 8.41 13.53
CA MET A 441 17.83 7.47 13.90
C MET A 441 19.10 8.19 14.33
N LEU A 442 19.48 9.29 13.67
CA LEU A 442 20.62 10.12 14.05
C LEU A 442 20.39 10.77 15.43
N ALA A 443 19.21 11.34 15.65
CA ALA A 443 18.86 12.01 16.90
C ALA A 443 18.79 11.05 18.10
N GLN A 444 18.34 9.82 17.88
CA GLN A 444 18.22 8.79 18.93
C GLN A 444 19.53 8.05 19.21
N GLY A 445 20.53 8.19 18.35
CA GLY A 445 21.82 7.52 18.52
C GLY A 445 21.82 6.06 18.06
N VAL A 446 22.73 5.27 18.64
CA VAL A 446 22.85 3.84 18.34
C VAL A 446 22.08 3.04 19.40
N CYS A 447 20.86 2.65 19.10
CA CYS A 447 19.97 1.89 19.94
C CYS A 447 19.42 0.65 19.21
#